data_98d0e4edc9d154d1b743bf3d07a2cd05
#
_entry.id   98d0e4edc9d154d1b743bf3d07a2cd05
#
_cell.length_a   1.000
_cell.length_b   1.000
_cell.length_c   1.000
_cell.angle_alpha   90.00
_cell.angle_beta   90.00
_cell.angle_gamma   90.00
#
_symmetry.space_group_name_H-M   'P 1'
#
loop_
_entity.id
_entity.type
_entity.pdbx_description
1 polymer ?
#
loop_
_entity_poly.entity_id
_entity_poly.type
_entity_poly.pdbx_seq_one_letter_code
_entity_poly.pdbx_strand_id
1 'polypeptide(L)'
;FSLMSRDEARHAGFLNKGLSDFNLALDLGFLTKARKYTFFKPKFIFYATYLSEKIGYWRYITIYRHLKENPEFQCYPIFKYFENWCQDENRHGDFFSALMKAQPQFLNDWQAKLWSRFFCLSVYVTMYLNDCQRTNFYEGIGLNTKEFDMHVIIETNRTTARIFPAVLDVENPEFKRKLDRMVVSYEKLLAIGETDDASFIKTLKRIPLVTSLASEILAAYLMPPVESGSVDFAEFEPNLVY
;
A
#
# COMPACT_ATOMS: atom_id res chain seq x y z
N PHE A 1 -16.80 5.77 -12.54
CA PHE A 1 -15.56 6.58 -12.39
C PHE A 1 -15.82 8.02 -11.94
N SER A 2 -16.85 8.72 -12.44
CA SER A 2 -17.09 10.13 -12.05
C SER A 2 -17.40 10.32 -10.57
N LEU A 3 -18.11 9.39 -9.93
CA LEU A 3 -18.38 9.43 -8.49
C LEU A 3 -17.09 9.19 -7.69
N MET A 4 -16.31 8.20 -8.08
CA MET A 4 -15.01 7.90 -7.49
C MET A 4 -14.06 9.11 -7.60
N SER A 5 -13.95 9.72 -8.78
CA SER A 5 -13.14 10.94 -8.96
C SER A 5 -13.57 12.10 -8.06
N ARG A 6 -14.86 12.22 -7.77
CA ARG A 6 -15.38 13.22 -6.83
C ARG A 6 -14.98 12.91 -5.39
N ASP A 7 -15.02 11.64 -5.01
CA ASP A 7 -14.62 11.20 -3.67
C ASP A 7 -13.11 11.44 -3.47
N GLU A 8 -12.27 11.10 -4.45
CA GLU A 8 -10.83 11.38 -4.42
C GLU A 8 -10.51 12.88 -4.35
N ALA A 9 -11.28 13.72 -5.05
CA ALA A 9 -11.12 15.17 -4.95
C ALA A 9 -11.46 15.68 -3.53
N ARG A 10 -12.43 15.07 -2.84
CA ARG A 10 -12.76 15.37 -1.46
C ARG A 10 -11.64 14.93 -0.49
N HIS A 11 -11.09 13.73 -0.68
CA HIS A 11 -9.96 13.22 0.10
C HIS A 11 -8.74 14.14 -0.04
N ALA A 12 -8.40 14.54 -1.26
CA ALA A 12 -7.34 15.51 -1.52
C ALA A 12 -7.61 16.86 -0.84
N GLY A 13 -8.87 17.32 -0.82
CA GLY A 13 -9.29 18.53 -0.13
C GLY A 13 -9.04 18.47 1.38
N PHE A 14 -9.34 17.34 2.03
CA PHE A 14 -9.06 17.16 3.46
C PHE A 14 -7.56 17.19 3.77
N LEU A 15 -6.74 16.52 2.95
CA LEU A 15 -5.29 16.52 3.12
C LEU A 15 -4.70 17.92 2.90
N ASN A 16 -5.15 18.63 1.88
CA ASN A 16 -4.70 19.98 1.59
C ASN A 16 -5.09 20.96 2.72
N LYS A 17 -6.31 20.83 3.27
CA LYS A 17 -6.72 21.62 4.44
C LYS A 17 -5.83 21.32 5.64
N GLY A 18 -5.55 20.04 5.91
CA GLY A 18 -4.64 19.64 6.99
C GLY A 18 -3.25 20.26 6.84
N LEU A 19 -2.65 20.16 5.67
CA LEU A 19 -1.35 20.78 5.40
C LEU A 19 -1.38 22.31 5.61
N SER A 20 -2.43 22.96 5.11
CA SER A 20 -2.63 24.41 5.24
C SER A 20 -2.71 24.86 6.71
N ASP A 21 -3.31 24.06 7.58
CA ASP A 21 -3.42 24.36 9.01
C ASP A 21 -2.05 24.37 9.74
N PHE A 22 -1.07 23.69 9.13
CA PHE A 22 0.33 23.68 9.61
C PHE A 22 1.26 24.59 8.78
N ASN A 23 0.71 25.49 7.97
CA ASN A 23 1.46 26.34 7.04
C ASN A 23 2.35 25.54 6.06
N LEU A 24 1.91 24.35 5.70
CA LEU A 24 2.53 23.51 4.70
C LEU A 24 1.74 23.56 3.40
N ALA A 25 2.42 23.41 2.27
CA ALA A 25 1.80 23.27 0.96
C ALA A 25 2.42 22.09 0.21
N LEU A 26 1.58 21.36 -0.51
CA LEU A 26 2.09 20.37 -1.47
C LEU A 26 2.68 21.09 -2.67
N ASP A 27 3.93 20.80 -3.01
CA ASP A 27 4.48 21.17 -4.31
C ASP A 27 3.89 20.27 -5.40
N LEU A 28 2.84 20.74 -6.03
CA LEU A 28 2.20 20.05 -7.16
C LEU A 28 2.82 20.43 -8.51
N GLY A 29 3.91 21.21 -8.54
CA GLY A 29 4.57 21.66 -9.76
C GLY A 29 4.98 20.51 -10.69
N PHE A 30 5.27 19.33 -10.14
CA PHE A 30 5.55 18.15 -10.94
C PHE A 30 4.33 17.60 -11.70
N LEU A 31 3.10 17.83 -11.22
CA LEU A 31 1.86 17.42 -11.89
C LEU A 31 1.50 18.33 -13.06
N THR A 32 1.93 19.60 -13.01
CA THR A 32 1.66 20.59 -14.07
C THR A 32 2.65 20.53 -15.23
N LYS A 33 3.77 19.80 -15.06
CA LYS A 33 4.74 19.59 -16.14
C LYS A 33 4.11 18.72 -17.22
N ALA A 34 4.19 19.16 -18.48
CA ALA A 34 3.78 18.35 -19.61
C ALA A 34 4.55 17.02 -19.62
N ARG A 35 3.87 15.91 -19.40
CA ARG A 35 4.44 14.57 -19.41
C ARG A 35 3.91 13.82 -20.62
N LYS A 36 4.77 13.01 -21.24
CA LYS A 36 4.30 12.05 -22.25
C LYS A 36 3.33 11.08 -21.58
N TYR A 37 2.11 11.03 -22.08
CA TYR A 37 1.11 10.08 -21.64
C TYR A 37 1.60 8.66 -21.86
N THR A 38 1.59 7.81 -20.85
CA THR A 38 1.90 6.39 -20.95
C THR A 38 0.61 5.60 -20.74
N PHE A 39 0.20 4.88 -21.79
CA PHE A 39 -0.98 4.02 -21.71
C PHE A 39 -0.61 2.66 -21.11
N PHE A 40 -1.21 2.31 -20.00
CA PHE A 40 -1.08 1.00 -19.38
C PHE A 40 -2.22 0.08 -19.82
N LYS A 41 -1.95 -1.23 -19.89
CA LYS A 41 -3.00 -2.21 -20.15
C LYS A 41 -4.07 -2.14 -19.06
N PRO A 42 -5.38 -2.13 -19.39
CA PRO A 42 -6.45 -2.02 -18.39
C PRO A 42 -6.34 -3.03 -17.24
N LYS A 43 -5.94 -4.26 -17.52
CA LYS A 43 -5.65 -5.30 -16.52
C LYS A 43 -4.73 -4.80 -15.40
N PHE A 44 -3.64 -4.13 -15.74
CA PHE A 44 -2.64 -3.67 -14.77
C PHE A 44 -3.14 -2.46 -13.98
N ILE A 45 -3.89 -1.57 -14.64
CA ILE A 45 -4.55 -0.45 -13.94
C ILE A 45 -5.51 -1.00 -12.90
N PHE A 46 -6.34 -1.98 -13.25
CA PHE A 46 -7.31 -2.55 -12.33
C PHE A 46 -6.65 -3.27 -11.16
N TYR A 47 -5.56 -4.01 -11.39
CA TYR A 47 -4.82 -4.66 -10.31
C TYR A 47 -4.22 -3.66 -9.34
N ALA A 48 -3.52 -2.64 -9.87
CA ALA A 48 -2.86 -1.64 -9.04
C ALA A 48 -3.87 -0.80 -8.25
N THR A 49 -4.94 -0.33 -8.90
CA THR A 49 -5.94 0.51 -8.25
C THR A 49 -6.74 -0.28 -7.21
N TYR A 50 -7.18 -1.50 -7.54
CA TYR A 50 -7.84 -2.38 -6.58
C TYR A 50 -7.03 -2.55 -5.29
N LEU A 51 -5.73 -2.85 -5.42
CA LEU A 51 -4.84 -3.01 -4.27
C LEU A 51 -4.67 -1.70 -3.49
N SER A 52 -4.52 -0.57 -4.19
CA SER A 52 -4.41 0.75 -3.55
C SER A 52 -5.65 1.07 -2.71
N GLU A 53 -6.85 0.88 -3.26
CA GLU A 53 -8.11 1.13 -2.56
C GLU A 53 -8.26 0.21 -1.33
N LYS A 54 -7.95 -1.08 -1.48
CA LYS A 54 -8.06 -2.03 -0.35
C LYS A 54 -7.00 -1.78 0.73
N ILE A 55 -5.80 -1.36 0.37
CA ILE A 55 -4.80 -0.88 1.33
C ILE A 55 -5.30 0.37 2.04
N GLY A 56 -5.85 1.35 1.30
CA GLY A 56 -6.43 2.57 1.86
C GLY A 56 -7.51 2.24 2.88
N TYR A 57 -8.45 1.36 2.52
CA TYR A 57 -9.49 0.89 3.43
C TYR A 57 -8.92 0.33 4.74
N TRP A 58 -8.01 -0.65 4.67
CA TRP A 58 -7.47 -1.30 5.86
C TRP A 58 -6.62 -0.35 6.71
N ARG A 59 -5.91 0.60 6.11
CA ARG A 59 -5.18 1.64 6.83
C ARG A 59 -6.12 2.55 7.60
N TYR A 60 -7.11 3.12 6.94
CA TYR A 60 -8.00 4.11 7.55
C TYR A 60 -8.91 3.49 8.60
N ILE A 61 -9.46 2.30 8.36
CA ILE A 61 -10.33 1.63 9.34
C ILE A 61 -9.54 1.19 10.58
N THR A 62 -8.30 0.75 10.42
CA THR A 62 -7.45 0.35 11.54
C THR A 62 -7.08 1.55 12.41
N ILE A 63 -6.68 2.67 11.79
CA ILE A 63 -6.43 3.93 12.52
C ILE A 63 -7.72 4.42 13.20
N TYR A 64 -8.85 4.41 12.50
CA TYR A 64 -10.12 4.85 13.06
C TYR A 64 -10.51 4.04 14.31
N ARG A 65 -10.44 2.71 14.24
CA ARG A 65 -10.75 1.84 15.37
C ARG A 65 -9.81 2.07 16.54
N HIS A 66 -8.50 2.16 16.27
CA HIS A 66 -7.51 2.45 17.28
C HIS A 66 -7.79 3.78 18.01
N LEU A 67 -8.06 4.85 17.26
CA LEU A 67 -8.32 6.17 17.83
C LEU A 67 -9.70 6.26 18.53
N LYS A 68 -10.64 5.42 18.17
CA LYS A 68 -11.92 5.29 18.88
C LYS A 68 -11.74 4.64 20.25
N GLU A 69 -10.84 3.67 20.36
CA GLU A 69 -10.49 3.00 21.62
C GLU A 69 -9.52 3.83 22.46
N ASN A 70 -8.71 4.69 21.85
CA ASN A 70 -7.67 5.50 22.47
C ASN A 70 -7.83 6.98 22.06
N PRO A 71 -8.88 7.68 22.54
CA PRO A 71 -9.23 9.03 22.10
C PRO A 71 -8.18 10.09 22.43
N GLU A 72 -7.27 9.84 23.37
CA GLU A 72 -6.15 10.70 23.70
C GLU A 72 -5.16 10.90 22.54
N PHE A 73 -5.11 9.97 21.62
CA PHE A 73 -4.29 10.05 20.39
C PHE A 73 -4.98 10.76 19.23
N GLN A 74 -6.25 11.16 19.38
CA GLN A 74 -7.00 11.86 18.33
C GLN A 74 -6.60 13.34 18.25
N CYS A 75 -5.33 13.59 17.94
CA CYS A 75 -4.69 14.91 18.01
C CYS A 75 -5.11 15.91 16.92
N TYR A 76 -5.83 15.49 15.88
CA TYR A 76 -6.21 16.37 14.78
C TYR A 76 -7.59 16.01 14.20
N PRO A 77 -8.41 17.01 13.81
CA PRO A 77 -9.80 16.79 13.37
C PRO A 77 -9.99 15.89 12.15
N ILE A 78 -8.98 15.70 11.31
CA ILE A 78 -9.07 14.86 10.10
C ILE A 78 -9.48 13.41 10.43
N PHE A 79 -9.06 12.90 11.59
CA PHE A 79 -9.37 11.54 12.00
C PHE A 79 -10.88 11.27 12.18
N LYS A 80 -11.70 12.32 12.40
CA LYS A 80 -13.16 12.21 12.48
C LYS A 80 -13.79 11.81 11.14
N TYR A 81 -13.09 12.02 10.03
CA TYR A 81 -13.57 11.68 8.69
C TYR A 81 -13.15 10.28 8.24
N PHE A 82 -12.28 9.60 9.00
CA PHE A 82 -11.73 8.30 8.58
C PHE A 82 -12.79 7.21 8.46
N GLU A 83 -13.85 7.24 9.27
CA GLU A 83 -14.98 6.31 9.13
C GLU A 83 -15.63 6.38 7.74
N ASN A 84 -15.95 7.59 7.29
CA ASN A 84 -16.56 7.78 5.96
C ASN A 84 -15.53 7.55 4.85
N TRP A 85 -14.28 7.98 5.07
CA TRP A 85 -13.21 7.81 4.11
C TRP A 85 -12.92 6.34 3.82
N CYS A 86 -12.79 5.51 4.85
CA CYS A 86 -12.56 4.07 4.64
C CYS A 86 -13.74 3.38 3.93
N GLN A 87 -14.97 3.86 4.08
CA GLN A 87 -16.11 3.36 3.32
C GLN A 87 -16.01 3.70 1.83
N ASP A 88 -15.54 4.90 1.48
CA ASP A 88 -15.30 5.27 0.09
C ASP A 88 -14.25 4.35 -0.54
N GLU A 89 -13.08 4.18 0.10
CA GLU A 89 -12.02 3.27 -0.35
C GLU A 89 -12.53 1.83 -0.53
N ASN A 90 -13.36 1.35 0.41
CA ASN A 90 -13.93 0.02 0.29
C ASN A 90 -14.84 -0.12 -0.93
N ARG A 91 -15.71 0.87 -1.17
CA ARG A 91 -16.61 0.89 -2.35
C ARG A 91 -15.83 0.96 -3.67
N HIS A 92 -14.76 1.77 -3.70
CA HIS A 92 -13.86 1.86 -4.85
C HIS A 92 -13.21 0.50 -5.13
N GLY A 93 -12.67 -0.15 -4.09
CA GLY A 93 -12.11 -1.49 -4.23
C GLY A 93 -13.13 -2.54 -4.67
N ASP A 94 -14.36 -2.50 -4.16
CA ASP A 94 -15.43 -3.39 -4.57
C ASP A 94 -15.85 -3.17 -6.03
N PHE A 95 -15.83 -1.92 -6.48
CA PHE A 95 -16.06 -1.60 -7.89
C PHE A 95 -15.01 -2.23 -8.81
N PHE A 96 -13.71 -2.12 -8.48
CA PHE A 96 -12.66 -2.79 -9.26
C PHE A 96 -12.72 -4.31 -9.16
N SER A 97 -13.12 -4.84 -8.00
CA SER A 97 -13.39 -6.26 -7.83
C SER A 97 -14.48 -6.74 -8.79
N ALA A 98 -15.60 -6.02 -8.86
CA ALA A 98 -16.70 -6.34 -9.76
C ALA A 98 -16.28 -6.26 -11.24
N LEU A 99 -15.50 -5.23 -11.62
CA LEU A 99 -14.96 -5.09 -12.97
C LEU A 99 -14.06 -6.27 -13.35
N MET A 100 -13.17 -6.70 -12.48
CA MET A 100 -12.28 -7.83 -12.74
C MET A 100 -13.04 -9.15 -12.84
N LYS A 101 -14.06 -9.37 -11.99
CA LYS A 101 -14.93 -10.55 -12.06
C LYS A 101 -15.77 -10.58 -13.35
N ALA A 102 -16.20 -9.40 -13.82
CA ALA A 102 -16.92 -9.28 -15.10
C ALA A 102 -16.01 -9.46 -16.33
N GLN A 103 -14.68 -9.49 -16.12
CA GLN A 103 -13.67 -9.64 -17.16
C GLN A 103 -12.75 -10.82 -16.83
N PRO A 104 -13.26 -12.08 -16.90
CA PRO A 104 -12.52 -13.26 -16.41
C PRO A 104 -11.19 -13.48 -17.13
N GLN A 105 -11.01 -12.95 -18.35
CA GLN A 105 -9.73 -12.98 -19.05
C GLN A 105 -8.60 -12.23 -18.32
N PHE A 106 -8.92 -11.38 -17.34
CA PHE A 106 -7.93 -10.70 -16.52
C PHE A 106 -7.39 -11.58 -15.38
N LEU A 107 -8.11 -12.66 -15.03
CA LEU A 107 -7.84 -13.48 -13.85
C LEU A 107 -7.52 -14.95 -14.16
N ASN A 108 -7.89 -15.47 -15.34
CA ASN A 108 -7.96 -16.90 -15.59
C ASN A 108 -6.76 -17.53 -16.31
N ASP A 109 -5.67 -16.80 -16.52
CA ASP A 109 -4.48 -17.34 -17.17
C ASP A 109 -3.30 -17.48 -16.18
N TRP A 110 -2.28 -18.24 -16.56
CA TRP A 110 -1.07 -18.42 -15.77
C TRP A 110 -0.31 -17.08 -15.55
N GLN A 111 -0.42 -16.16 -16.49
CA GLN A 111 0.18 -14.83 -16.38
C GLN A 111 -0.54 -14.01 -15.29
N ALA A 112 -1.85 -14.22 -15.12
CA ALA A 112 -2.59 -13.57 -14.05
C ALA A 112 -2.06 -13.98 -12.67
N LYS A 113 -1.70 -15.26 -12.46
CA LYS A 113 -1.06 -15.71 -11.22
C LYS A 113 0.29 -15.04 -10.96
N LEU A 114 1.07 -14.78 -11.99
CA LEU A 114 2.35 -14.06 -11.86
C LEU A 114 2.15 -12.57 -11.59
N TRP A 115 1.30 -11.93 -12.40
CA TRP A 115 1.07 -10.48 -12.27
C TRP A 115 0.36 -10.11 -10.99
N SER A 116 -0.62 -10.88 -10.53
CA SER A 116 -1.29 -10.63 -9.27
C SER A 116 -0.31 -10.62 -8.08
N ARG A 117 0.58 -11.61 -8.01
CA ARG A 117 1.65 -11.67 -7.00
C ARG A 117 2.65 -10.52 -7.13
N PHE A 118 3.03 -10.16 -8.35
CA PHE A 118 3.93 -9.03 -8.61
C PHE A 118 3.32 -7.71 -8.10
N PHE A 119 2.06 -7.46 -8.40
CA PHE A 119 1.39 -6.24 -7.93
C PHE A 119 1.23 -6.23 -6.41
N CYS A 120 0.84 -7.35 -5.80
CA CYS A 120 0.80 -7.48 -4.34
C CYS A 120 2.17 -7.14 -3.73
N LEU A 121 3.25 -7.78 -4.19
CA LEU A 121 4.58 -7.52 -3.66
C LEU A 121 5.00 -6.06 -3.84
N SER A 122 4.75 -5.51 -5.03
CA SER A 122 5.12 -4.12 -5.37
C SER A 122 4.49 -3.13 -4.40
N VAL A 123 3.17 -3.24 -4.15
CA VAL A 123 2.46 -2.29 -3.29
C VAL A 123 2.79 -2.52 -1.81
N TYR A 124 2.96 -3.77 -1.36
CA TYR A 124 3.31 -4.06 0.03
C TYR A 124 4.72 -3.60 0.39
N VAL A 125 5.69 -3.87 -0.47
CA VAL A 125 7.08 -3.40 -0.27
C VAL A 125 7.13 -1.88 -0.28
N THR A 126 6.48 -1.23 -1.25
CA THR A 126 6.47 0.24 -1.33
C THR A 126 5.85 0.87 -0.09
N MET A 127 4.71 0.36 0.37
CA MET A 127 4.06 0.83 1.58
C MET A 127 4.98 0.66 2.80
N TYR A 128 5.46 -0.55 3.04
CA TYR A 128 6.28 -0.87 4.21
C TYR A 128 7.57 -0.03 4.27
N LEU A 129 8.27 0.12 3.15
CA LEU A 129 9.48 0.95 3.09
C LEU A 129 9.19 2.43 3.34
N ASN A 130 8.10 2.96 2.78
CA ASN A 130 7.74 4.36 2.96
C ASN A 130 7.28 4.65 4.40
N ASP A 131 6.51 3.77 5.00
CA ASP A 131 5.96 3.98 6.33
C ASP A 131 7.03 3.81 7.42
N CYS A 132 7.98 2.90 7.23
CA CYS A 132 9.17 2.80 8.09
C CYS A 132 10.05 4.07 8.08
N GLN A 133 9.92 4.95 7.05
CA GLN A 133 10.57 6.28 7.07
C GLN A 133 9.72 7.35 7.78
N ARG A 134 8.53 7.02 8.21
CA ARG A 134 7.56 7.93 8.84
C ARG A 134 7.05 7.40 10.17
N THR A 135 7.88 6.67 10.90
CA THR A 135 7.52 6.04 12.18
C THR A 135 6.94 7.04 13.17
N ASN A 136 7.48 8.27 13.21
CA ASN A 136 7.01 9.33 14.10
C ASN A 136 5.51 9.64 13.92
N PHE A 137 4.95 9.47 12.73
CA PHE A 137 3.52 9.67 12.52
C PHE A 137 2.70 8.58 13.23
N TYR A 138 3.03 7.32 13.01
CA TYR A 138 2.30 6.18 13.59
C TYR A 138 2.50 6.10 15.11
N GLU A 139 3.73 6.26 15.58
CA GLU A 139 4.05 6.26 17.00
C GLU A 139 3.44 7.46 17.73
N GLY A 140 3.32 8.61 17.05
CA GLY A 140 2.65 9.81 17.58
C GLY A 140 1.14 9.62 17.81
N ILE A 141 0.52 8.66 17.13
CA ILE A 141 -0.88 8.28 17.37
C ILE A 141 -1.00 6.95 18.14
N GLY A 142 0.08 6.47 18.75
CA GLY A 142 0.08 5.30 19.63
C GLY A 142 0.14 3.95 18.89
N LEU A 143 0.55 3.92 17.62
CA LEU A 143 0.69 2.70 16.83
C LEU A 143 2.16 2.31 16.64
N ASN A 144 2.47 1.01 16.72
CA ASN A 144 3.76 0.51 16.23
C ASN A 144 3.72 0.39 14.71
N THR A 145 4.59 1.11 14.00
CA THR A 145 4.57 1.21 12.53
C THR A 145 4.65 -0.14 11.85
N LYS A 146 5.59 -0.99 12.25
CA LYS A 146 5.81 -2.30 11.60
C LYS A 146 4.67 -3.29 11.85
N GLU A 147 4.10 -3.27 13.03
CA GLU A 147 2.95 -4.12 13.39
C GLU A 147 1.70 -3.66 12.65
N PHE A 148 1.49 -2.35 12.61
CA PHE A 148 0.40 -1.74 11.85
C PHE A 148 0.48 -2.09 10.36
N ASP A 149 1.65 -1.90 9.74
CA ASP A 149 1.84 -2.22 8.33
C ASP A 149 1.65 -3.70 8.03
N MET A 150 2.18 -4.59 8.88
CA MET A 150 1.97 -6.03 8.70
C MET A 150 0.50 -6.40 8.83
N HIS A 151 -0.25 -5.79 9.75
CA HIS A 151 -1.69 -5.99 9.85
C HIS A 151 -2.40 -5.56 8.55
N VAL A 152 -2.08 -4.37 8.04
CA VAL A 152 -2.67 -3.87 6.77
C VAL A 152 -2.31 -4.78 5.59
N ILE A 153 -1.07 -5.26 5.51
CA ILE A 153 -0.63 -6.20 4.46
C ILE A 153 -1.40 -7.51 4.54
N ILE A 154 -1.52 -8.10 5.73
CA ILE A 154 -2.20 -9.39 5.92
C ILE A 154 -3.67 -9.26 5.54
N GLU A 155 -4.37 -8.26 6.03
CA GLU A 155 -5.80 -8.07 5.76
C GLU A 155 -6.07 -7.72 4.30
N THR A 156 -5.21 -6.90 3.67
CA THR A 156 -5.29 -6.62 2.24
C THR A 156 -5.06 -7.90 1.43
N ASN A 157 -4.07 -8.70 1.79
CA ASN A 157 -3.74 -9.94 1.08
C ASN A 157 -4.87 -10.98 1.19
N ARG A 158 -5.46 -11.15 2.37
CA ARG A 158 -6.64 -11.99 2.60
C ARG A 158 -7.84 -11.54 1.76
N THR A 159 -8.13 -10.24 1.76
CA THR A 159 -9.20 -9.66 0.93
C THR A 159 -8.91 -9.88 -0.56
N THR A 160 -7.67 -9.70 -0.98
CA THR A 160 -7.22 -9.84 -2.37
C THR A 160 -7.28 -11.29 -2.86
N ALA A 161 -7.01 -12.26 -2.00
CA ALA A 161 -7.09 -13.69 -2.32
C ALA A 161 -8.50 -14.16 -2.73
N ARG A 162 -9.54 -13.37 -2.46
CA ARG A 162 -10.91 -13.62 -2.94
C ARG A 162 -11.10 -13.28 -4.42
N ILE A 163 -10.19 -12.49 -5.00
CA ILE A 163 -10.30 -11.96 -6.36
C ILE A 163 -9.14 -12.45 -7.22
N PHE A 164 -7.91 -12.30 -6.74
CA PHE A 164 -6.72 -12.69 -7.49
C PHE A 164 -6.54 -14.21 -7.48
N PRO A 165 -6.06 -14.78 -8.59
CA PRO A 165 -5.87 -16.22 -8.71
C PRO A 165 -4.70 -16.77 -7.87
N ALA A 166 -3.80 -15.91 -7.41
CA ALA A 166 -2.72 -16.23 -6.48
C ALA A 166 -2.25 -14.96 -5.78
N VAL A 167 -1.92 -15.09 -4.51
CA VAL A 167 -1.38 -14.03 -3.65
C VAL A 167 -0.08 -14.50 -2.98
N LEU A 168 0.55 -13.63 -2.20
CA LEU A 168 1.77 -13.93 -1.45
C LEU A 168 1.43 -14.64 -0.14
N ASP A 169 2.35 -15.45 0.37
CA ASP A 169 2.30 -16.02 1.72
C ASP A 169 2.86 -14.99 2.73
N VAL A 170 2.07 -13.93 2.98
CA VAL A 170 2.49 -12.80 3.83
C VAL A 170 2.46 -13.14 5.33
N GLU A 171 1.76 -14.21 5.74
CA GLU A 171 1.71 -14.68 7.11
C GLU A 171 2.94 -15.53 7.48
N ASN A 172 3.72 -15.93 6.50
CA ASN A 172 4.98 -16.61 6.73
C ASN A 172 5.99 -15.64 7.40
N PRO A 173 6.57 -16.03 8.55
CA PRO A 173 7.52 -15.16 9.25
C PRO A 173 8.74 -14.74 8.41
N GLU A 174 9.09 -15.52 7.39
CA GLU A 174 10.18 -15.18 6.47
C GLU A 174 9.84 -13.98 5.60
N PHE A 175 8.56 -13.79 5.24
CA PHE A 175 8.12 -12.63 4.48
C PHE A 175 8.41 -11.33 5.24
N LYS A 176 8.02 -11.26 6.52
CA LYS A 176 8.32 -10.11 7.38
C LYS A 176 9.82 -9.88 7.54
N ARG A 177 10.60 -10.96 7.75
CA ARG A 177 12.07 -10.84 7.85
C ARG A 177 12.70 -10.26 6.59
N LYS A 178 12.18 -10.61 5.40
CA LYS A 178 12.63 -10.01 4.13
C LYS A 178 12.30 -8.53 4.06
N LEU A 179 11.09 -8.13 4.43
CA LEU A 179 10.71 -6.70 4.50
C LEU A 179 11.64 -5.92 5.45
N ASP A 180 11.93 -6.45 6.63
CA ASP A 180 12.82 -5.81 7.59
C ASP A 180 14.25 -5.63 7.03
N ARG A 181 14.78 -6.63 6.29
CA ARG A 181 16.09 -6.51 5.61
C ARG A 181 16.06 -5.47 4.49
N MET A 182 14.94 -5.37 3.76
CA MET A 182 14.75 -4.33 2.75
C MET A 182 14.76 -2.93 3.38
N VAL A 183 14.13 -2.74 4.55
CA VAL A 183 14.15 -1.47 5.29
C VAL A 183 15.58 -1.06 5.59
N VAL A 184 16.40 -1.96 6.17
CA VAL A 184 17.81 -1.67 6.48
C VAL A 184 18.62 -1.25 5.24
N SER A 185 18.41 -1.93 4.11
CA SER A 185 19.08 -1.57 2.86
C SER A 185 18.60 -0.23 2.32
N TYR A 186 17.31 0.04 2.44
CA TYR A 186 16.69 1.29 1.96
C TYR A 186 17.13 2.49 2.80
N GLU A 187 17.16 2.38 4.13
CA GLU A 187 17.69 3.41 5.03
C GLU A 187 19.14 3.80 4.69
N LYS A 188 19.99 2.79 4.45
CA LYS A 188 21.37 3.04 4.01
C LYS A 188 21.45 3.74 2.65
N LEU A 189 20.54 3.40 1.71
CA LEU A 189 20.45 4.07 0.41
C LEU A 189 20.09 5.56 0.56
N LEU A 190 19.15 5.88 1.44
CA LEU A 190 18.77 7.25 1.77
C LEU A 190 19.94 7.99 2.43
N ALA A 191 20.57 7.40 3.44
CA ALA A 191 21.73 7.99 4.12
C ALA A 191 22.88 8.33 3.15
N ILE A 192 23.16 7.49 2.14
CA ILE A 192 24.13 7.81 1.11
C ILE A 192 23.69 9.05 0.28
N GLY A 193 22.39 9.25 0.12
CA GLY A 193 21.85 10.42 -0.56
C GLY A 193 22.25 11.74 0.11
N GLU A 194 22.27 11.75 1.44
CA GLU A 194 22.54 12.92 2.29
C GLU A 194 24.03 13.22 2.51
N THR A 195 24.96 12.34 2.07
CA THR A 195 26.39 12.60 2.19
C THR A 195 26.86 13.67 1.21
N ASP A 196 28.00 14.30 1.50
CA ASP A 196 28.67 15.26 0.58
C ASP A 196 29.55 14.58 -0.48
N ASP A 197 29.50 13.26 -0.58
CA ASP A 197 30.27 12.49 -1.55
C ASP A 197 29.94 12.90 -3.00
N ALA A 198 30.94 12.86 -3.87
CA ALA A 198 30.73 13.03 -5.31
C ALA A 198 29.74 11.99 -5.86
N SER A 199 28.95 12.37 -6.87
CA SER A 199 27.89 11.54 -7.46
C SER A 199 28.37 10.13 -7.86
N PHE A 200 29.58 10.02 -8.41
CA PHE A 200 30.18 8.73 -8.75
C PHE A 200 30.41 7.84 -7.53
N ILE A 201 30.92 8.40 -6.43
CA ILE A 201 31.15 7.67 -5.17
C ILE A 201 29.82 7.21 -4.58
N LYS A 202 28.80 8.07 -4.56
CA LYS A 202 27.43 7.70 -4.14
C LYS A 202 26.90 6.53 -4.96
N THR A 203 27.10 6.56 -6.27
CA THR A 203 26.68 5.47 -7.17
C THR A 203 27.35 4.17 -6.82
N LEU A 204 28.67 4.16 -6.63
CA LEU A 204 29.42 2.94 -6.23
C LEU A 204 28.95 2.37 -4.89
N LYS A 205 28.74 3.25 -3.89
CA LYS A 205 28.24 2.85 -2.57
C LYS A 205 26.82 2.27 -2.62
N ARG A 206 25.99 2.70 -3.56
CA ARG A 206 24.60 2.22 -3.72
C ARG A 206 24.49 0.86 -4.39
N ILE A 207 25.41 0.49 -5.27
CA ILE A 207 25.35 -0.79 -6.02
C ILE A 207 25.08 -2.00 -5.11
N PRO A 208 25.86 -2.27 -4.06
CA PRO A 208 25.63 -3.45 -3.22
C PRO A 208 24.27 -3.40 -2.50
N LEU A 209 23.81 -2.23 -2.10
CA LEU A 209 22.53 -2.06 -1.42
C LEU A 209 21.33 -2.27 -2.38
N VAL A 210 21.42 -1.76 -3.59
CA VAL A 210 20.42 -1.99 -4.64
C VAL A 210 20.37 -3.47 -5.01
N THR A 211 21.53 -4.11 -5.12
CA THR A 211 21.61 -5.56 -5.38
C THR A 211 20.99 -6.37 -4.25
N SER A 212 21.28 -6.02 -2.99
CA SER A 212 20.67 -6.64 -1.81
C SER A 212 19.16 -6.48 -1.81
N LEU A 213 18.67 -5.26 -2.05
CA LEU A 213 17.24 -4.95 -2.11
C LEU A 213 16.53 -5.76 -3.22
N ALA A 214 17.10 -5.77 -4.41
CA ALA A 214 16.57 -6.55 -5.54
C ALA A 214 16.55 -8.05 -5.25
N SER A 215 17.58 -8.57 -4.59
CA SER A 215 17.69 -9.98 -4.16
C SER A 215 16.58 -10.34 -3.16
N GLU A 216 16.32 -9.49 -2.16
CA GLU A 216 15.26 -9.74 -1.18
C GLU A 216 13.86 -9.64 -1.82
N ILE A 217 13.64 -8.68 -2.74
CA ILE A 217 12.40 -8.57 -3.50
C ILE A 217 12.16 -9.84 -4.33
N LEU A 218 13.19 -10.30 -5.05
CA LEU A 218 13.10 -11.53 -5.84
C LEU A 218 12.84 -12.74 -4.95
N ALA A 219 13.55 -12.86 -3.83
CA ALA A 219 13.35 -13.94 -2.88
C ALA A 219 11.95 -13.95 -2.26
N ALA A 220 11.38 -12.78 -1.97
CA ALA A 220 10.00 -12.65 -1.50
C ALA A 220 8.99 -13.06 -2.61
N TYR A 221 9.25 -12.67 -3.85
CA TYR A 221 8.41 -13.06 -4.98
C TYR A 221 8.43 -14.58 -5.26
N LEU A 222 9.56 -15.23 -5.04
CA LEU A 222 9.75 -16.66 -5.26
C LEU A 222 9.28 -17.55 -4.11
N MET A 223 8.82 -16.97 -2.99
CA MET A 223 8.17 -17.75 -1.93
C MET A 223 6.96 -18.49 -2.50
N PRO A 224 6.62 -19.68 -1.97
CA PRO A 224 5.42 -20.40 -2.40
C PRO A 224 4.19 -19.49 -2.38
N PRO A 225 3.37 -19.46 -3.45
CA PRO A 225 2.16 -18.67 -3.47
C PRO A 225 1.04 -19.32 -2.68
N VAL A 226 0.12 -18.51 -2.19
CA VAL A 226 -1.20 -18.96 -1.75
C VAL A 226 -2.16 -18.85 -2.94
N GLU A 227 -2.72 -19.96 -3.38
CA GLU A 227 -3.67 -19.97 -4.49
C GLU A 227 -5.09 -19.65 -3.98
N SER A 228 -5.87 -19.02 -4.84
CA SER A 228 -7.29 -18.74 -4.57
C SER A 228 -8.05 -20.04 -4.27
N GLY A 229 -8.86 -20.02 -3.20
CA GLY A 229 -9.61 -21.20 -2.74
C GLY A 229 -8.82 -22.18 -1.85
N SER A 230 -7.50 -21.98 -1.68
CA SER A 230 -6.70 -22.77 -0.72
C SER A 230 -6.83 -22.27 0.72
N VAL A 231 -7.34 -21.05 0.91
CA VAL A 231 -7.63 -20.45 2.21
C VAL A 231 -9.13 -20.51 2.45
N ASP A 232 -9.55 -21.05 3.59
CA ASP A 232 -10.95 -21.01 4.01
C ASP A 232 -11.30 -19.58 4.44
N PHE A 233 -12.13 -18.92 3.62
CA PHE A 233 -12.59 -17.55 3.89
C PHE A 233 -13.90 -17.52 4.67
N ALA A 234 -14.45 -18.66 5.11
CA ALA A 234 -15.72 -18.73 5.79
C ALA A 234 -15.75 -17.98 7.13
N GLU A 235 -14.60 -17.85 7.78
CA GLU A 235 -14.46 -17.10 9.04
C GLU A 235 -14.25 -15.59 8.84
N PHE A 236 -14.03 -15.14 7.61
CA PHE A 236 -13.80 -13.75 7.31
C PHE A 236 -15.06 -13.08 6.73
N GLU A 237 -16.07 -12.87 7.58
CA GLU A 237 -16.99 -11.77 7.34
C GLU A 237 -16.29 -10.50 7.81
N PRO A 238 -15.93 -9.55 6.90
CA PRO A 238 -15.56 -8.24 7.37
C PRO A 238 -16.76 -7.74 8.16
N ASN A 239 -16.54 -7.32 9.41
CA ASN A 239 -17.51 -6.48 10.11
C ASN A 239 -17.57 -5.17 9.28
N LEU A 240 -18.36 -5.21 8.21
CA LEU A 240 -18.67 -4.06 7.41
C LEU A 240 -19.36 -3.09 8.35
N VAL A 241 -18.67 -2.02 8.68
CA VAL A 241 -19.31 -0.85 9.29
C VAL A 241 -20.14 -0.23 8.18
N TYR A 242 -21.44 -0.54 8.17
CA TYR A 242 -22.43 0.15 7.35
C TYR A 242 -22.87 1.41 8.08
#